data_749d7652210969725f326143b48c2630
#
_entry.id   749d7652210969725f326143b48c2630
#
_cell.length_a   1.000
_cell.length_b   1.000
_cell.length_c   1.000
_cell.angle_alpha   90.00
_cell.angle_beta   90.00
_cell.angle_gamma   90.00
#
_symmetry.space_group_name_H-M   'P 1'
#
loop_
_entity.id
_entity.type
_entity.pdbx_description
1 polymer ?
#
loop_
_entity_poly.entity_id
_entity_poly.type
_entity_poly.pdbx_seq_one_letter_code
_entity_poly.pdbx_strand_id
1 'polypeptide(L)'
;MNIISELFISFAIPTIQLTFLLLLIIIFSYFVVYKKVCKGEKKFTVQQIILLILIIGCYSLALSATSFGRSDDIAYARRIDFDVLSVYKKAWNTFSFSSFFHIIVNIGMLFPLGVLLPLFSNGFQKIKWMLTSAIIASLLIEILEFIMQRGSMELVDLLHNILGMMLGYSVLNIVLILVKKKEKHVQMMKYLFLPITVILIAFGIIISYHMKEFGNMPIDPNTKIDMSHVTIKTSIELKEEGEKKPVYKDSVTKKSPVRDVEILSPKEAFQKLKQGEFEPIGSFNAGDTLFITKYNIDYYTDTKGFSQPIYVFEVHVNDNDKDIWSQPISARK
;
A
#
# COMPACT_ATOMS: atom_id res chain seq x y z
N MET A 1 -26.01 2.35 -16.38
CA MET A 1 -25.17 1.15 -16.51
C MET A 1 -24.70 0.81 -15.10
N ASN A 2 -24.71 -0.45 -14.65
CA ASN A 2 -24.33 -0.79 -13.27
C ASN A 2 -22.83 -0.58 -13.06
N ILE A 3 -22.41 -0.03 -11.93
CA ILE A 3 -21.00 0.17 -11.53
C ILE A 3 -20.16 -1.10 -11.75
N ILE A 4 -20.73 -2.28 -11.52
CA ILE A 4 -20.09 -3.57 -11.76
C ILE A 4 -19.80 -3.81 -13.26
N SER A 5 -20.69 -3.40 -14.16
CA SER A 5 -20.47 -3.55 -15.61
C SER A 5 -19.40 -2.59 -16.13
N GLU A 6 -19.29 -1.40 -15.57
CA GLU A 6 -18.24 -0.43 -15.93
C GLU A 6 -16.87 -0.89 -15.43
N LEU A 7 -16.76 -1.35 -14.19
CA LEU A 7 -15.53 -1.94 -13.66
C LEU A 7 -15.10 -3.18 -14.45
N PHE A 8 -16.07 -4.06 -14.79
CA PHE A 8 -15.75 -5.24 -15.59
C PHE A 8 -15.23 -4.87 -16.97
N ILE A 9 -15.85 -3.91 -17.65
CA ILE A 9 -15.42 -3.44 -18.97
C ILE A 9 -14.05 -2.78 -18.90
N SER A 10 -13.79 -1.92 -17.89
CA SER A 10 -12.53 -1.20 -17.76
C SER A 10 -11.31 -2.11 -17.49
N PHE A 11 -11.51 -3.27 -16.86
CA PHE A 11 -10.42 -4.22 -16.63
C PHE A 11 -10.41 -5.40 -17.61
N ALA A 12 -11.56 -5.93 -18.00
CA ALA A 12 -11.62 -7.12 -18.84
C ALA A 12 -11.15 -6.85 -20.27
N ILE A 13 -11.55 -5.73 -20.86
CA ILE A 13 -11.17 -5.40 -22.24
C ILE A 13 -9.65 -5.22 -22.38
N PRO A 14 -8.97 -4.37 -21.60
CA PRO A 14 -7.51 -4.25 -21.64
C PRO A 14 -6.80 -5.57 -21.35
N THR A 15 -7.30 -6.36 -20.41
CA THR A 15 -6.73 -7.69 -20.09
C THR A 15 -6.77 -8.63 -21.29
N ILE A 16 -7.92 -8.71 -21.97
CA ILE A 16 -8.08 -9.57 -23.16
C ILE A 16 -7.18 -9.10 -24.30
N GLN A 17 -7.16 -7.79 -24.59
CA GLN A 17 -6.32 -7.20 -25.62
C GLN A 17 -4.83 -7.45 -25.36
N LEU A 18 -4.38 -7.22 -24.14
CA LEU A 18 -2.99 -7.43 -23.74
C LEU A 18 -2.61 -8.91 -23.75
N THR A 19 -3.49 -9.79 -23.28
CA THR A 19 -3.29 -11.25 -23.34
C THR A 19 -3.13 -11.71 -24.80
N PHE A 20 -4.00 -11.24 -25.69
CA PHE A 20 -3.92 -11.56 -27.11
C PHE A 20 -2.62 -11.06 -27.74
N LEU A 21 -2.23 -9.81 -27.48
CA LEU A 21 -0.98 -9.24 -27.97
C LEU A 21 0.24 -10.02 -27.49
N LEU A 22 0.33 -10.35 -26.20
CA LEU A 22 1.43 -11.11 -25.63
C LEU A 22 1.49 -12.54 -26.20
N LEU A 23 0.34 -13.18 -26.40
CA LEU A 23 0.27 -14.48 -27.08
C LEU A 23 0.82 -14.42 -28.50
N LEU A 24 0.46 -13.40 -29.28
CA LEU A 24 1.00 -13.21 -30.64
C LEU A 24 2.52 -13.03 -30.63
N ILE A 25 3.05 -12.22 -29.70
CA ILE A 25 4.51 -12.01 -29.55
C ILE A 25 5.21 -13.33 -29.22
N ILE A 26 4.65 -14.12 -28.31
CA ILE A 26 5.24 -15.41 -27.90
C ILE A 26 5.17 -16.43 -29.04
N ILE A 27 4.04 -16.51 -29.75
CA ILE A 27 3.89 -17.39 -30.92
C ILE A 27 4.90 -17.00 -32.00
N PHE A 28 4.99 -15.70 -32.32
CA PHE A 28 5.98 -15.20 -33.27
C PHE A 28 7.41 -15.54 -32.84
N SER A 29 7.77 -15.27 -31.57
CA SER A 29 9.09 -15.58 -31.01
C SER A 29 9.39 -17.07 -31.05
N TYR A 30 8.39 -17.92 -30.78
CA TYR A 30 8.57 -19.36 -30.85
C TYR A 30 8.86 -19.83 -32.29
N PHE A 31 8.09 -19.38 -33.28
CA PHE A 31 8.28 -19.84 -34.66
C PHE A 31 9.50 -19.20 -35.35
N VAL A 32 9.70 -17.89 -35.15
CA VAL A 32 10.78 -17.16 -35.85
C VAL A 32 12.10 -17.31 -35.10
N VAL A 33 12.15 -16.95 -33.83
CA VAL A 33 13.42 -16.95 -33.08
C VAL A 33 13.81 -18.37 -32.70
N TYR A 34 12.92 -19.08 -31.96
CA TYR A 34 13.30 -20.38 -31.42
C TYR A 34 13.43 -21.46 -32.49
N LYS A 35 12.44 -21.60 -33.39
CA LYS A 35 12.46 -22.66 -34.43
C LYS A 35 13.37 -22.32 -35.60
N LYS A 36 13.32 -21.10 -36.14
CA LYS A 36 14.03 -20.74 -37.38
C LYS A 36 15.48 -20.30 -37.11
N VAL A 37 15.69 -19.42 -36.10
CA VAL A 37 17.02 -18.87 -35.81
C VAL A 37 17.82 -19.82 -34.91
N CYS A 38 17.26 -20.23 -33.76
CA CYS A 38 17.92 -21.08 -32.77
C CYS A 38 17.84 -22.58 -33.11
N LYS A 39 17.09 -22.98 -34.18
CA LYS A 39 16.88 -24.39 -34.59
C LYS A 39 16.42 -25.30 -33.44
N GLY A 40 15.62 -24.75 -32.50
CA GLY A 40 15.18 -25.49 -31.34
C GLY A 40 14.21 -26.63 -31.69
N GLU A 41 14.40 -27.81 -31.08
CA GLU A 41 13.62 -29.01 -31.39
C GLU A 41 12.45 -29.26 -30.42
N LYS A 42 12.53 -28.70 -29.22
CA LYS A 42 11.50 -28.93 -28.19
C LYS A 42 10.12 -28.41 -28.65
N LYS A 43 9.09 -29.23 -28.39
CA LYS A 43 7.68 -28.88 -28.60
C LYS A 43 7.00 -28.68 -27.26
N PHE A 44 6.07 -27.76 -27.15
CA PHE A 44 5.23 -27.60 -25.97
C PHE A 44 4.19 -28.72 -25.92
N THR A 45 3.97 -29.27 -24.74
CA THR A 45 2.83 -30.17 -24.48
C THR A 45 1.55 -29.32 -24.37
N VAL A 46 0.40 -29.96 -24.55
CA VAL A 46 -0.92 -29.30 -24.36
C VAL A 46 -1.02 -28.67 -22.98
N GLN A 47 -0.57 -29.37 -21.94
CA GLN A 47 -0.55 -28.85 -20.57
C GLN A 47 0.29 -27.57 -20.45
N GLN A 48 1.48 -27.54 -21.08
CA GLN A 48 2.32 -26.34 -21.06
C GLN A 48 1.68 -25.17 -21.83
N ILE A 49 0.96 -25.44 -22.91
CA ILE A 49 0.25 -24.39 -23.66
C ILE A 49 -0.87 -23.79 -22.79
N ILE A 50 -1.66 -24.61 -22.11
CA ILE A 50 -2.70 -24.16 -21.18
C ILE A 50 -2.10 -23.31 -20.05
N LEU A 51 -1.03 -23.80 -19.40
CA LEU A 51 -0.34 -23.07 -18.35
C LEU A 51 0.24 -21.74 -18.85
N LEU A 52 0.79 -21.70 -20.06
CA LEU A 52 1.31 -20.48 -20.66
C LEU A 52 0.20 -19.44 -20.87
N ILE A 53 -0.96 -19.85 -21.38
CA ILE A 53 -2.12 -18.97 -21.53
C ILE A 53 -2.56 -18.41 -20.18
N LEU A 54 -2.63 -19.25 -19.15
CA LEU A 54 -3.00 -18.83 -17.80
C LEU A 54 -1.96 -17.84 -17.20
N ILE A 55 -0.66 -18.12 -17.37
CA ILE A 55 0.42 -17.23 -16.91
C ILE A 55 0.29 -15.85 -17.58
N ILE A 56 0.12 -15.82 -18.90
CA ILE A 56 -0.01 -14.58 -19.64
C ILE A 56 -1.31 -13.85 -19.23
N GLY A 57 -2.42 -14.55 -19.10
CA GLY A 57 -3.69 -13.98 -18.67
C GLY A 57 -3.61 -13.36 -17.26
N CYS A 58 -3.02 -14.06 -16.30
CA CYS A 58 -2.84 -13.53 -14.95
C CYS A 58 -1.91 -12.30 -14.93
N TYR A 59 -0.81 -12.32 -15.70
CA TYR A 59 0.09 -11.18 -15.80
C TYR A 59 -0.55 -9.99 -16.53
N SER A 60 -1.31 -10.24 -17.58
CA SER A 60 -2.08 -9.21 -18.28
C SER A 60 -3.16 -8.58 -17.38
N LEU A 61 -3.79 -9.40 -16.51
CA LEU A 61 -4.74 -8.89 -15.52
C LEU A 61 -4.06 -7.96 -14.52
N ALA A 62 -2.88 -8.34 -14.02
CA ALA A 62 -2.10 -7.49 -13.13
C ALA A 62 -1.75 -6.15 -13.80
N LEU A 63 -1.21 -6.17 -15.02
CA LEU A 63 -0.90 -4.98 -15.79
C LEU A 63 -2.14 -4.11 -16.08
N SER A 64 -3.28 -4.73 -16.36
CA SER A 64 -4.52 -4.00 -16.61
C SER A 64 -5.04 -3.33 -15.35
N ALA A 65 -4.95 -4.00 -14.20
CA ALA A 65 -5.39 -3.45 -12.91
C ALA A 65 -4.52 -2.27 -12.45
N THR A 66 -3.24 -2.29 -12.78
CA THR A 66 -2.30 -1.26 -12.31
C THR A 66 -2.12 -0.13 -13.32
N SER A 67 -1.98 -0.43 -14.61
CA SER A 67 -1.57 0.54 -15.63
C SER A 67 -2.66 0.84 -16.66
N PHE A 68 -3.24 -0.19 -17.29
CA PHE A 68 -4.11 -0.01 -18.46
C PHE A 68 -5.58 0.24 -18.14
N GLY A 69 -6.07 -0.17 -16.97
CA GLY A 69 -7.46 -0.02 -16.54
C GLY A 69 -7.77 1.29 -15.82
N ARG A 70 -6.76 2.14 -15.54
CA ARG A 70 -6.96 3.45 -14.93
C ARG A 70 -7.38 4.48 -15.97
N SER A 71 -8.27 5.42 -15.61
CA SER A 71 -8.73 6.49 -16.49
C SER A 71 -7.59 7.42 -16.91
N ASP A 72 -7.66 7.94 -18.14
CA ASP A 72 -6.66 8.88 -18.69
C ASP A 72 -6.72 10.28 -18.07
N ASP A 73 -7.76 10.56 -17.28
CA ASP A 73 -8.05 11.90 -16.76
C ASP A 73 -7.09 12.37 -15.67
N ILE A 74 -6.29 11.47 -15.09
CA ILE A 74 -5.34 11.81 -14.02
C ILE A 74 -3.95 11.35 -14.41
N ALA A 75 -3.13 12.28 -14.93
CA ALA A 75 -1.71 12.04 -15.11
C ALA A 75 -0.99 12.19 -13.76
N TYR A 76 -0.38 11.12 -13.27
CA TYR A 76 0.45 11.17 -12.07
C TYR A 76 1.81 11.81 -12.39
N ALA A 77 2.30 12.65 -11.49
CA ALA A 77 3.67 13.13 -11.59
C ALA A 77 4.64 11.93 -11.50
N ARG A 78 5.66 11.92 -12.36
CA ARG A 78 6.70 10.89 -12.30
C ARG A 78 7.46 10.99 -10.99
N ARG A 79 7.11 10.15 -10.04
CA ARG A 79 7.72 10.09 -8.72
C ARG A 79 8.15 8.66 -8.43
N ILE A 80 9.32 8.53 -7.80
CA ILE A 80 9.78 7.26 -7.23
C ILE A 80 9.66 7.42 -5.73
N ASP A 81 8.90 6.51 -5.09
CA ASP A 81 8.71 6.53 -3.65
C ASP A 81 9.42 5.33 -3.01
N PHE A 82 10.36 5.66 -2.12
CA PHE A 82 11.11 4.67 -1.35
C PHE A 82 10.56 4.47 0.07
N ASP A 83 9.50 5.22 0.47
CA ASP A 83 8.91 5.08 1.80
C ASP A 83 8.03 3.85 1.91
N VAL A 84 8.64 2.74 2.29
CA VAL A 84 7.94 1.46 2.49
C VAL A 84 6.96 1.52 3.67
N LEU A 85 7.19 2.40 4.65
CA LEU A 85 6.43 2.40 5.89
C LEU A 85 5.15 3.24 5.83
N SER A 86 5.06 4.20 4.93
CA SER A 86 3.91 5.12 4.81
C SER A 86 2.58 4.39 4.61
N VAL A 87 2.55 3.41 3.71
CA VAL A 87 1.35 2.60 3.41
C VAL A 87 0.88 1.83 4.64
N TYR A 88 1.80 1.23 5.40
CA TYR A 88 1.47 0.50 6.63
C TYR A 88 1.03 1.43 7.75
N LYS A 89 1.67 2.60 7.90
CA LYS A 89 1.23 3.63 8.85
C LYS A 89 -0.15 4.15 8.51
N LYS A 90 -0.43 4.42 7.22
CA LYS A 90 -1.76 4.82 6.77
C LYS A 90 -2.80 3.76 7.11
N ALA A 91 -2.53 2.49 6.78
CA ALA A 91 -3.42 1.40 7.10
C ALA A 91 -3.64 1.24 8.62
N TRP A 92 -2.60 1.45 9.43
CA TRP A 92 -2.69 1.44 10.88
C TRP A 92 -3.48 2.64 11.42
N ASN A 93 -3.18 3.86 10.98
CA ASN A 93 -3.80 5.09 11.49
C ASN A 93 -5.31 5.15 11.16
N THR A 94 -5.68 4.75 9.94
CA THR A 94 -7.09 4.72 9.52
C THR A 94 -7.82 3.47 9.98
N PHE A 95 -7.12 2.36 10.18
CA PHE A 95 -7.63 1.02 10.48
C PHE A 95 -8.88 0.66 9.67
N SER A 96 -8.87 1.00 8.39
CA SER A 96 -10.01 0.82 7.49
C SER A 96 -9.82 -0.40 6.59
N PHE A 97 -10.94 -1.05 6.25
CA PHE A 97 -10.94 -2.16 5.29
C PHE A 97 -10.28 -1.76 3.97
N SER A 98 -10.57 -0.57 3.46
CA SER A 98 -10.02 -0.08 2.19
C SER A 98 -8.48 -0.03 2.22
N SER A 99 -7.89 0.51 3.29
CA SER A 99 -6.43 0.64 3.41
C SER A 99 -5.72 -0.72 3.46
N PHE A 100 -6.27 -1.69 4.22
CA PHE A 100 -5.74 -3.05 4.25
C PHE A 100 -6.01 -3.82 2.96
N PHE A 101 -7.16 -3.57 2.32
CA PHE A 101 -7.52 -4.22 1.06
C PHE A 101 -6.51 -3.90 -0.06
N HIS A 102 -6.03 -2.67 -0.16
CA HIS A 102 -4.98 -2.31 -1.11
C HIS A 102 -3.70 -3.15 -0.90
N ILE A 103 -3.25 -3.32 0.34
CA ILE A 103 -2.09 -4.15 0.66
C ILE A 103 -2.33 -5.60 0.24
N ILE A 104 -3.51 -6.14 0.56
CA ILE A 104 -3.87 -7.52 0.24
C ILE A 104 -3.96 -7.74 -1.27
N VAL A 105 -4.52 -6.80 -2.01
CA VAL A 105 -4.63 -6.88 -3.48
C VAL A 105 -3.25 -6.86 -4.12
N ASN A 106 -2.35 -5.98 -3.70
CA ASN A 106 -0.98 -5.93 -4.22
C ASN A 106 -0.21 -7.23 -3.94
N ILE A 107 -0.34 -7.80 -2.74
CA ILE A 107 0.23 -9.12 -2.43
C ILE A 107 -0.45 -10.21 -3.27
N GLY A 108 -1.76 -10.14 -3.46
CA GLY A 108 -2.53 -11.14 -4.21
C GLY A 108 -2.26 -11.13 -5.72
N MET A 109 -1.82 -10.01 -6.27
CA MET A 109 -1.75 -9.77 -7.71
C MET A 109 -0.85 -10.75 -8.46
N LEU A 110 0.36 -10.99 -7.96
CA LEU A 110 1.29 -11.95 -8.57
C LEU A 110 1.27 -13.35 -7.91
N PHE A 111 0.42 -13.58 -6.91
CA PHE A 111 0.27 -14.89 -6.28
C PHE A 111 -0.02 -16.03 -7.28
N PRO A 112 -0.94 -15.87 -8.29
CA PRO A 112 -1.19 -16.93 -9.27
C PRO A 112 0.05 -17.31 -10.08
N LEU A 113 0.93 -16.36 -10.40
CA LEU A 113 2.17 -16.66 -11.10
C LEU A 113 3.10 -17.52 -10.26
N GLY A 114 3.10 -17.31 -8.93
CA GLY A 114 3.83 -18.15 -7.98
C GLY A 114 3.41 -19.62 -8.00
N VAL A 115 2.14 -19.88 -8.32
CA VAL A 115 1.61 -21.24 -8.49
C VAL A 115 1.89 -21.77 -9.90
N LEU A 116 1.66 -20.99 -10.93
CA LEU A 116 1.68 -21.44 -12.32
C LEU A 116 3.07 -21.68 -12.89
N LEU A 117 4.05 -20.83 -12.57
CA LEU A 117 5.40 -20.95 -13.13
C LEU A 117 6.12 -22.26 -12.77
N PRO A 118 6.10 -22.74 -11.53
CA PRO A 118 6.72 -24.03 -11.19
C PRO A 118 6.00 -25.25 -11.81
N LEU A 119 4.70 -25.12 -12.13
CA LEU A 119 3.94 -26.12 -12.87
C LEU A 119 4.31 -26.11 -14.36
N PHE A 120 4.62 -24.94 -14.91
CA PHE A 120 5.02 -24.78 -16.31
C PHE A 120 6.39 -25.36 -16.59
N SER A 121 7.37 -25.13 -15.70
CA SER A 121 8.75 -25.61 -15.91
C SER A 121 9.47 -25.92 -14.59
N ASN A 122 10.19 -27.05 -14.58
CA ASN A 122 11.02 -27.48 -13.45
C ASN A 122 12.09 -26.46 -13.03
N GLY A 123 12.51 -25.56 -13.94
CA GLY A 123 13.44 -24.49 -13.61
C GLY A 123 12.91 -23.60 -12.50
N PHE A 124 11.64 -23.25 -12.55
CA PHE A 124 10.98 -22.39 -11.56
C PHE A 124 10.66 -23.10 -10.22
N GLN A 125 10.87 -24.40 -10.13
CA GLN A 125 10.83 -25.10 -8.85
C GLN A 125 12.01 -24.76 -7.94
N LYS A 126 13.10 -24.18 -8.50
CA LYS A 126 14.24 -23.70 -7.73
C LYS A 126 13.96 -22.27 -7.24
N ILE A 127 14.07 -22.06 -5.93
CA ILE A 127 13.76 -20.77 -5.27
C ILE A 127 14.49 -19.58 -5.90
N LYS A 128 15.73 -19.76 -6.35
CA LYS A 128 16.52 -18.69 -7.00
C LYS A 128 15.83 -18.18 -8.27
N TRP A 129 15.45 -19.09 -9.17
CA TRP A 129 14.77 -18.71 -10.41
C TRP A 129 13.38 -18.15 -10.16
N MET A 130 12.68 -18.67 -9.14
CA MET A 130 11.39 -18.15 -8.73
C MET A 130 11.49 -16.72 -8.22
N LEU A 131 12.43 -16.45 -7.32
CA LEU A 131 12.67 -15.11 -6.78
C LEU A 131 13.12 -14.13 -7.89
N THR A 132 14.03 -14.56 -8.76
CA THR A 132 14.45 -13.72 -9.91
C THR A 132 13.25 -13.37 -10.81
N SER A 133 12.37 -14.34 -11.09
CA SER A 133 11.17 -14.09 -11.89
C SER A 133 10.19 -13.15 -11.18
N ALA A 134 10.06 -13.25 -9.86
CA ALA A 134 9.23 -12.35 -9.07
C ALA A 134 9.74 -10.91 -9.14
N ILE A 135 11.06 -10.71 -8.98
CA ILE A 135 11.70 -9.40 -9.09
C ILE A 135 11.50 -8.81 -10.49
N ILE A 136 11.77 -9.59 -11.54
CA ILE A 136 11.62 -9.12 -12.92
C ILE A 136 10.16 -8.78 -13.23
N ALA A 137 9.22 -9.66 -12.88
CA ALA A 137 7.80 -9.44 -13.16
C ALA A 137 7.27 -8.19 -12.43
N SER A 138 7.65 -7.99 -11.16
CA SER A 138 7.27 -6.82 -10.40
C SER A 138 7.90 -5.54 -10.94
N LEU A 139 9.20 -5.54 -11.22
CA LEU A 139 9.89 -4.38 -11.81
C LEU A 139 9.27 -3.96 -13.15
N LEU A 140 8.87 -4.91 -13.99
CA LEU A 140 8.23 -4.59 -15.27
C LEU A 140 6.88 -3.88 -15.06
N ILE A 141 6.10 -4.24 -14.04
CA ILE A 141 4.86 -3.55 -13.71
C ILE A 141 5.17 -2.10 -13.30
N GLU A 142 6.05 -1.92 -12.31
CA GLU A 142 6.41 -0.60 -11.78
C GLU A 142 7.00 0.34 -12.86
N ILE A 143 7.86 -0.20 -13.73
CA ILE A 143 8.44 0.56 -14.84
C ILE A 143 7.36 0.99 -15.84
N LEU A 144 6.41 0.10 -16.14
CA LEU A 144 5.31 0.43 -17.06
C LEU A 144 4.40 1.50 -16.45
N GLU A 145 4.04 1.43 -15.18
CA GLU A 145 3.27 2.47 -14.48
C GLU A 145 3.98 3.82 -14.52
N PHE A 146 5.28 3.83 -14.24
CA PHE A 146 6.10 5.03 -14.27
C PHE A 146 6.18 5.65 -15.68
N ILE A 147 6.40 4.83 -16.72
CA ILE A 147 6.49 5.30 -18.12
C ILE A 147 5.14 5.84 -18.58
N MET A 148 4.04 5.14 -18.26
CA MET A 148 2.69 5.51 -18.68
C MET A 148 2.08 6.63 -17.84
N GLN A 149 2.76 7.09 -16.78
CA GLN A 149 2.25 8.10 -15.83
C GLN A 149 0.90 7.70 -15.21
N ARG A 150 0.71 6.41 -14.96
CA ARG A 150 -0.51 5.83 -14.38
C ARG A 150 -0.40 5.60 -12.88
N GLY A 151 0.77 5.83 -12.30
CA GLY A 151 1.08 5.71 -10.87
C GLY A 151 2.48 6.22 -10.56
N SER A 152 2.81 6.31 -9.28
CA SER A 152 4.18 6.46 -8.80
C SER A 152 4.86 5.08 -8.78
N MET A 153 6.15 5.02 -9.06
CA MET A 153 6.93 3.81 -8.84
C MET A 153 7.18 3.67 -7.34
N GLU A 154 6.55 2.68 -6.71
CA GLU A 154 6.60 2.51 -5.25
C GLU A 154 7.38 1.24 -4.87
N LEU A 155 8.42 1.42 -4.04
CA LEU A 155 9.21 0.27 -3.55
C LEU A 155 8.34 -0.72 -2.75
N VAL A 156 7.32 -0.23 -2.06
CA VAL A 156 6.40 -1.08 -1.30
C VAL A 156 5.59 -2.00 -2.19
N ASP A 157 5.12 -1.54 -3.35
CA ASP A 157 4.33 -2.34 -4.29
C ASP A 157 5.20 -3.41 -4.95
N LEU A 158 6.45 -3.08 -5.28
CA LEU A 158 7.44 -4.07 -5.73
C LEU A 158 7.61 -5.18 -4.69
N LEU A 159 7.75 -4.83 -3.40
CA LEU A 159 7.91 -5.81 -2.32
C LEU A 159 6.64 -6.66 -2.12
N HIS A 160 5.45 -6.06 -2.18
CA HIS A 160 4.18 -6.78 -2.10
C HIS A 160 4.01 -7.79 -3.22
N ASN A 161 4.32 -7.40 -4.44
CA ASN A 161 4.26 -8.26 -5.62
C ASN A 161 5.20 -9.46 -5.51
N ILE A 162 6.45 -9.22 -5.08
CA ILE A 162 7.43 -10.29 -4.84
C ILE A 162 6.93 -11.23 -3.74
N LEU A 163 6.44 -10.66 -2.61
CA LEU A 163 5.90 -11.44 -1.49
C LEU A 163 4.73 -12.32 -1.95
N GLY A 164 3.81 -11.77 -2.74
CA GLY A 164 2.67 -12.50 -3.28
C GLY A 164 3.08 -13.70 -4.13
N MET A 165 4.01 -13.48 -5.05
CA MET A 165 4.52 -14.54 -5.92
C MET A 165 5.26 -15.63 -5.12
N MET A 166 6.02 -15.26 -4.09
CA MET A 166 6.69 -16.22 -3.20
C MET A 166 5.71 -16.97 -2.29
N LEU A 167 4.60 -16.34 -1.88
CA LEU A 167 3.50 -17.01 -1.18
C LEU A 167 2.85 -18.07 -2.07
N GLY A 168 2.53 -17.73 -3.32
CA GLY A 168 1.97 -18.68 -4.29
C GLY A 168 2.89 -19.89 -4.50
N TYR A 169 4.19 -19.64 -4.66
CA TYR A 169 5.22 -20.68 -4.75
C TYR A 169 5.24 -21.58 -3.51
N SER A 170 5.18 -20.98 -2.32
CA SER A 170 5.17 -21.71 -1.05
C SER A 170 3.93 -22.61 -0.91
N VAL A 171 2.75 -22.05 -1.19
CA VAL A 171 1.47 -22.77 -1.13
C VAL A 171 1.45 -23.96 -2.10
N LEU A 172 1.90 -23.76 -3.35
CA LEU A 172 2.00 -24.86 -4.31
C LEU A 172 2.89 -25.99 -3.79
N ASN A 173 4.09 -25.67 -3.27
CA ASN A 173 5.00 -26.69 -2.79
C ASN A 173 4.46 -27.44 -1.58
N ILE A 174 3.73 -26.77 -0.66
CA ILE A 174 3.02 -27.42 0.44
C ILE A 174 2.00 -28.42 -0.12
N VAL A 175 1.16 -27.99 -1.05
CA VAL A 175 0.16 -28.86 -1.69
C VAL A 175 0.82 -30.07 -2.37
N LEU A 176 1.90 -29.86 -3.12
CA LEU A 176 2.61 -30.93 -3.80
C LEU A 176 3.24 -31.95 -2.83
N ILE A 177 3.73 -31.50 -1.67
CA ILE A 177 4.26 -32.39 -0.62
C ILE A 177 3.13 -33.24 -0.02
N LEU A 178 2.00 -32.61 0.29
CA LEU A 178 0.83 -33.30 0.86
C LEU A 178 0.25 -34.33 -0.11
N VAL A 179 0.09 -33.98 -1.38
CA VAL A 179 -0.48 -34.90 -2.40
C VAL A 179 0.46 -36.08 -2.68
N LYS A 180 1.77 -35.83 -2.74
CA LYS A 180 2.75 -36.90 -3.05
C LYS A 180 3.04 -37.83 -1.87
N LYS A 181 2.43 -37.62 -0.70
CA LYS A 181 2.61 -38.40 0.54
C LYS A 181 4.08 -38.69 0.87
N LYS A 182 5.01 -37.84 0.46
CA LYS A 182 6.42 -37.97 0.81
C LYS A 182 6.63 -37.37 2.19
N GLU A 183 7.04 -38.18 3.15
CA GLU A 183 7.47 -37.73 4.47
C GLU A 183 8.71 -36.84 4.38
N LYS A 184 8.51 -35.55 4.13
CA LYS A 184 9.54 -34.53 4.08
C LYS A 184 9.21 -33.37 5.01
N HIS A 185 9.03 -33.65 6.30
CA HIS A 185 8.71 -32.66 7.32
C HIS A 185 9.63 -31.42 7.26
N VAL A 186 10.94 -31.61 7.07
CA VAL A 186 11.89 -30.50 6.97
C VAL A 186 11.64 -29.63 5.73
N GLN A 187 11.25 -30.23 4.59
CA GLN A 187 10.93 -29.45 3.40
C GLN A 187 9.61 -28.69 3.56
N MET A 188 8.62 -29.31 4.19
CA MET A 188 7.33 -28.67 4.46
C MET A 188 7.51 -27.44 5.36
N MET A 189 8.32 -27.53 6.42
CA MET A 189 8.61 -26.41 7.31
C MET A 189 9.22 -25.20 6.57
N LYS A 190 10.09 -25.43 5.59
CA LYS A 190 10.65 -24.32 4.76
C LYS A 190 9.60 -23.56 3.99
N TYR A 191 8.60 -24.26 3.45
CA TYR A 191 7.54 -23.62 2.66
C TYR A 191 6.43 -23.05 3.56
N LEU A 192 6.21 -23.60 4.76
CA LEU A 192 5.26 -23.09 5.74
C LEU A 192 5.74 -21.78 6.39
N PHE A 193 7.05 -21.56 6.45
CA PHE A 193 7.62 -20.40 7.15
C PHE A 193 7.01 -19.07 6.65
N LEU A 194 7.01 -18.82 5.35
CA LEU A 194 6.52 -17.57 4.79
C LEU A 194 5.01 -17.35 5.01
N PRO A 195 4.11 -18.28 4.65
CA PRO A 195 2.67 -18.12 4.92
C PRO A 195 2.35 -17.94 6.41
N ILE A 196 2.99 -18.74 7.29
CA ILE A 196 2.77 -18.62 8.74
C ILE A 196 3.24 -17.25 9.24
N THR A 197 4.40 -16.76 8.80
CA THR A 197 4.90 -15.42 9.18
C THR A 197 3.92 -14.34 8.80
N VAL A 198 3.39 -14.35 7.57
CA VAL A 198 2.40 -13.37 7.12
C VAL A 198 1.11 -13.42 7.96
N ILE A 199 0.61 -14.62 8.24
CA ILE A 199 -0.57 -14.82 9.10
C ILE A 199 -0.32 -14.29 10.52
N LEU A 200 0.84 -14.58 11.11
CA LEU A 200 1.20 -14.14 12.47
C LEU A 200 1.32 -12.60 12.52
N ILE A 201 1.90 -11.97 11.50
CA ILE A 201 1.97 -10.50 11.42
C ILE A 201 0.56 -9.91 11.35
N ALA A 202 -0.30 -10.41 10.45
CA ALA A 202 -1.67 -9.94 10.32
C ALA A 202 -2.47 -10.09 11.62
N PHE A 203 -2.34 -11.26 12.27
CA PHE A 203 -2.98 -11.52 13.56
C PHE A 203 -2.45 -10.61 14.67
N GLY A 204 -1.14 -10.39 14.72
CA GLY A 204 -0.50 -9.46 15.66
C GLY A 204 -1.00 -8.02 15.51
N ILE A 205 -1.19 -7.54 14.27
CA ILE A 205 -1.76 -6.23 13.99
C ILE A 205 -3.20 -6.13 14.53
N ILE A 206 -4.03 -7.14 14.27
CA ILE A 206 -5.43 -7.17 14.73
C ILE A 206 -5.49 -7.18 16.26
N ILE A 207 -4.71 -8.07 16.91
CA ILE A 207 -4.66 -8.13 18.38
C ILE A 207 -4.19 -6.80 18.96
N SER A 208 -3.10 -6.25 18.44
CA SER A 208 -2.54 -4.99 18.93
C SER A 208 -3.54 -3.85 18.87
N TYR A 209 -4.35 -3.80 17.80
CA TYR A 209 -5.43 -2.82 17.67
C TYR A 209 -6.54 -3.05 18.71
N HIS A 210 -6.99 -4.29 18.88
CA HIS A 210 -8.09 -4.61 19.82
C HIS A 210 -7.68 -4.39 21.29
N MET A 211 -6.41 -4.60 21.63
CA MET A 211 -5.90 -4.37 22.98
C MET A 211 -5.82 -2.88 23.35
N LYS A 212 -5.81 -1.97 22.38
CA LYS A 212 -5.84 -0.52 22.68
C LYS A 212 -7.19 -0.13 23.27
N GLU A 213 -7.17 0.72 24.27
CA GLU A 213 -8.39 1.29 24.87
C GLU A 213 -9.10 2.21 23.86
N PHE A 214 -8.37 3.13 23.26
CA PHE A 214 -8.87 4.06 22.25
C PHE A 214 -8.40 3.66 20.85
N GLY A 215 -9.15 4.11 19.84
CA GLY A 215 -8.80 3.89 18.45
C GLY A 215 -7.53 4.64 17.99
N ASN A 216 -7.17 4.43 16.75
CA ASN A 216 -6.10 5.17 16.11
C ASN A 216 -6.64 6.50 15.57
N MET A 217 -5.76 7.48 15.43
CA MET A 217 -6.12 8.81 14.93
C MET A 217 -5.78 8.90 13.44
N PRO A 218 -6.78 8.99 12.55
CA PRO A 218 -6.55 9.12 11.11
C PRO A 218 -5.74 10.37 10.70
N ILE A 219 -5.68 11.36 11.59
CA ILE A 219 -4.90 12.61 11.41
C ILE A 219 -3.42 12.45 11.77
N ASP A 220 -3.03 11.34 12.39
CA ASP A 220 -1.62 11.07 12.68
C ASP A 220 -0.85 10.91 11.35
N PRO A 221 0.37 11.47 11.24
CA PRO A 221 1.10 11.51 9.99
C PRO A 221 1.53 10.10 9.54
N ASN A 222 1.33 9.84 8.25
CA ASN A 222 1.82 8.61 7.62
C ASN A 222 3.32 8.72 7.31
N THR A 223 3.75 9.91 6.94
CA THR A 223 5.14 10.27 6.66
C THR A 223 5.49 11.56 7.39
N LYS A 224 6.78 11.73 7.67
CA LYS A 224 7.29 13.00 8.19
C LYS A 224 7.58 13.93 7.03
N ILE A 225 7.04 15.15 7.09
CA ILE A 225 7.25 16.17 6.06
C ILE A 225 8.63 16.80 6.25
N ASP A 226 9.36 16.99 5.17
CA ASP A 226 10.61 17.74 5.21
C ASP A 226 10.32 19.25 5.36
N MET A 227 10.59 19.76 6.56
CA MET A 227 10.43 21.19 6.91
C MET A 227 11.73 21.98 6.82
N SER A 228 12.82 21.41 6.28
CA SER A 228 14.14 22.06 6.23
C SER A 228 14.15 23.38 5.45
N HIS A 229 13.28 23.51 4.47
CA HIS A 229 13.14 24.68 3.61
C HIS A 229 11.89 25.51 3.91
N VAL A 230 11.20 25.26 5.03
CA VAL A 230 9.99 25.98 5.44
C VAL A 230 10.27 26.70 6.74
N THR A 231 9.98 28.02 6.78
CA THR A 231 10.11 28.81 8.00
C THR A 231 8.78 28.79 8.75
N ILE A 232 8.79 28.45 10.05
CA ILE A 232 7.59 28.53 10.89
C ILE A 232 7.75 29.64 11.92
N LYS A 233 6.83 30.61 11.88
CA LYS A 233 6.75 31.72 12.84
C LYS A 233 5.46 31.67 13.62
N THR A 234 5.48 32.15 14.84
CA THR A 234 4.28 32.31 15.67
C THR A 234 4.33 33.61 16.45
N SER A 235 3.19 34.25 16.58
CA SER A 235 2.97 35.44 17.41
C SER A 235 2.29 35.11 18.74
N ILE A 236 1.89 33.84 18.95
CA ILE A 236 1.17 33.41 20.14
C ILE A 236 2.12 32.86 21.20
N GLU A 237 1.78 33.14 22.46
CA GLU A 237 2.44 32.52 23.61
C GLU A 237 1.97 31.09 23.78
N LEU A 238 2.90 30.15 23.75
CA LEU A 238 2.61 28.71 23.85
C LEU A 238 2.90 28.24 25.29
N LYS A 239 1.90 27.78 25.98
CA LYS A 239 2.03 27.19 27.33
C LYS A 239 2.92 25.94 27.30
N GLU A 240 3.75 25.78 28.32
CA GLU A 240 4.66 24.64 28.49
C GLU A 240 4.01 23.46 29.20
N GLU A 241 2.94 23.71 29.96
CA GLU A 241 2.24 22.68 30.74
C GLU A 241 1.14 22.02 29.91
N GLY A 242 1.11 20.68 29.95
CA GLY A 242 0.00 19.90 29.43
C GLY A 242 -1.19 19.92 30.37
N GLU A 243 -2.35 19.69 29.83
CA GLU A 243 -3.61 19.65 30.58
C GLU A 243 -4.19 18.23 30.55
N LYS A 244 -5.17 17.97 31.43
CA LYS A 244 -6.04 16.80 31.31
C LYS A 244 -7.31 17.18 30.57
N LYS A 245 -7.69 16.39 29.58
CA LYS A 245 -8.93 16.60 28.81
C LYS A 245 -9.73 15.31 28.74
N PRO A 246 -11.06 15.39 28.81
CA PRO A 246 -11.92 14.23 28.71
C PRO A 246 -11.89 13.61 27.30
N VAL A 247 -11.94 12.30 27.24
CA VAL A 247 -12.29 11.54 26.02
C VAL A 247 -13.76 11.22 26.11
N TYR A 248 -14.48 11.42 25.02
CA TYR A 248 -15.91 11.14 24.93
C TYR A 248 -16.19 9.91 24.09
N LYS A 249 -17.24 9.17 24.47
CA LYS A 249 -17.80 8.16 23.58
C LYS A 249 -18.87 8.84 22.74
N ASP A 250 -18.70 8.85 21.42
CA ASP A 250 -19.68 9.38 20.50
C ASP A 250 -20.94 8.49 20.50
N SER A 251 -21.99 8.98 21.13
CA SER A 251 -23.35 8.53 20.84
C SER A 251 -24.02 9.65 20.02
N VAL A 252 -24.82 9.27 19.03
CA VAL A 252 -25.50 10.18 18.08
C VAL A 252 -26.29 11.33 18.78
N THR A 253 -26.51 11.25 20.06
CA THR A 253 -27.32 12.21 20.83
C THR A 253 -26.69 12.75 22.11
N LYS A 254 -25.63 12.17 22.65
CA LYS A 254 -24.98 12.63 23.89
C LYS A 254 -23.50 12.24 23.95
N LYS A 255 -22.62 13.23 24.06
CA LYS A 255 -21.20 13.00 24.41
C LYS A 255 -21.11 12.62 25.88
N SER A 256 -20.79 11.35 26.17
CA SER A 256 -20.54 10.90 27.54
C SER A 256 -19.05 10.86 27.82
N PRO A 257 -18.52 11.55 28.84
CA PRO A 257 -17.11 11.46 29.18
C PRO A 257 -16.78 10.05 29.66
N VAL A 258 -15.71 9.48 29.09
CA VAL A 258 -15.21 8.14 29.47
C VAL A 258 -14.19 8.28 30.57
N ARG A 259 -13.17 9.10 30.32
CA ARG A 259 -12.14 9.47 31.29
C ARG A 259 -11.32 10.66 30.79
N ASP A 260 -10.59 11.29 31.72
CA ASP A 260 -9.59 12.29 31.37
C ASP A 260 -8.27 11.64 30.97
N VAL A 261 -7.67 12.18 29.92
CA VAL A 261 -6.33 11.79 29.45
C VAL A 261 -5.38 12.98 29.53
N GLU A 262 -4.13 12.70 29.80
CA GLU A 262 -3.08 13.71 29.70
C GLU A 262 -2.79 14.00 28.24
N ILE A 263 -2.77 15.27 27.89
CA ILE A 263 -2.44 15.73 26.54
C ILE A 263 -1.08 16.43 26.53
N LEU A 264 -0.49 16.51 25.36
CA LEU A 264 0.71 17.32 25.11
C LEU A 264 0.46 18.78 25.55
N SER A 265 1.50 19.50 25.90
CA SER A 265 1.42 20.95 26.02
C SER A 265 1.24 21.59 24.61
N PRO A 266 0.70 22.81 24.53
CA PRO A 266 0.64 23.56 23.27
C PRO A 266 2.02 23.71 22.62
N LYS A 267 3.09 23.88 23.42
CA LYS A 267 4.47 23.96 22.96
C LYS A 267 4.95 22.64 22.34
N GLU A 268 4.66 21.50 22.96
CA GLU A 268 4.99 20.17 22.43
C GLU A 268 4.24 19.88 21.12
N ALA A 269 2.94 20.21 21.04
CA ALA A 269 2.15 20.06 19.83
C ALA A 269 2.69 20.95 18.69
N PHE A 270 3.11 22.17 19.00
CA PHE A 270 3.75 23.07 18.04
C PHE A 270 5.13 22.55 17.59
N GLN A 271 5.88 21.85 18.45
CA GLN A 271 7.12 21.20 18.05
C GLN A 271 6.88 20.05 17.06
N LYS A 272 5.80 19.26 17.23
CA LYS A 272 5.40 18.27 16.22
C LYS A 272 5.17 18.92 14.87
N LEU A 273 4.46 20.06 14.83
CA LEU A 273 4.24 20.82 13.61
C LEU A 273 5.56 21.28 12.99
N LYS A 274 6.47 21.84 13.79
CA LYS A 274 7.82 22.24 13.32
C LYS A 274 8.63 21.07 12.77
N GLN A 275 8.46 19.90 13.34
CA GLN A 275 9.18 18.70 12.91
C GLN A 275 8.55 18.00 11.71
N GLY A 276 7.44 18.52 11.15
CA GLY A 276 6.72 17.90 10.04
C GLY A 276 5.93 16.66 10.44
N GLU A 277 5.62 16.51 11.73
CA GLU A 277 4.85 15.37 12.26
C GLU A 277 3.34 15.67 12.21
N PHE A 278 2.83 15.88 11.01
CA PHE A 278 1.41 16.13 10.75
C PHE A 278 1.01 15.70 9.33
N GLU A 279 -0.26 15.41 9.13
CA GLU A 279 -0.82 15.19 7.78
C GLU A 279 -1.29 16.56 7.25
N PRO A 280 -0.73 17.10 6.16
CA PRO A 280 -1.03 18.45 5.69
C PRO A 280 -2.46 18.52 5.11
N ILE A 281 -3.22 19.51 5.53
CA ILE A 281 -4.54 19.84 4.95
C ILE A 281 -4.38 20.89 3.85
N GLY A 282 -3.50 21.86 4.06
CA GLY A 282 -3.16 22.88 3.07
C GLY A 282 -1.89 22.55 2.30
N SER A 283 -1.64 23.29 1.23
CA SER A 283 -0.44 23.15 0.40
C SER A 283 0.54 24.30 0.66
N PHE A 284 1.81 23.98 0.77
CA PHE A 284 2.91 24.93 0.88
C PHE A 284 4.14 24.37 0.16
N ASN A 285 5.08 25.24 -0.18
CA ASN A 285 6.27 24.90 -0.96
C ASN A 285 7.55 25.20 -0.18
N ALA A 286 8.66 24.69 -0.68
CA ALA A 286 9.98 25.08 -0.19
C ALA A 286 10.19 26.59 -0.35
N GLY A 287 10.62 27.26 0.72
CA GLY A 287 10.79 28.71 0.78
C GLY A 287 9.61 29.47 1.41
N ASP A 288 8.46 28.81 1.60
CA ASP A 288 7.32 29.45 2.25
C ASP A 288 7.55 29.68 3.75
N THR A 289 6.85 30.70 4.26
CA THR A 289 6.77 30.96 5.71
C THR A 289 5.36 30.64 6.18
N LEU A 290 5.25 29.74 7.16
CA LEU A 290 4.00 29.41 7.82
C LEU A 290 3.87 30.26 9.10
N PHE A 291 2.85 31.09 9.15
CA PHE A 291 2.52 31.91 10.33
C PHE A 291 1.42 31.23 11.11
N ILE A 292 1.68 30.95 12.39
CA ILE A 292 0.70 30.39 13.32
C ILE A 292 0.13 31.54 14.16
N THR A 293 -1.14 31.84 13.90
CA THR A 293 -1.83 32.99 14.48
C THR A 293 -2.68 32.65 15.67
N LYS A 294 -3.19 31.40 15.73
CA LYS A 294 -4.07 30.92 16.76
C LYS A 294 -3.97 29.41 16.93
N TYR A 295 -4.28 28.92 18.13
CA TYR A 295 -4.59 27.50 18.35
C TYR A 295 -5.80 27.36 19.27
N ASN A 296 -6.50 26.24 19.10
CA ASN A 296 -7.56 25.80 20.01
C ASN A 296 -7.47 24.28 20.23
N ILE A 297 -8.11 23.82 21.29
CA ILE A 297 -8.30 22.39 21.53
C ILE A 297 -9.68 22.04 20.98
N ASP A 298 -9.71 21.02 20.13
CA ASP A 298 -10.93 20.46 19.54
C ASP A 298 -10.90 18.94 19.71
N TYR A 299 -11.87 18.25 19.16
CA TYR A 299 -12.02 16.81 19.29
C TYR A 299 -12.13 16.14 17.92
N TYR A 300 -11.42 15.04 17.77
CA TYR A 300 -11.48 14.22 16.56
C TYR A 300 -11.93 12.81 16.91
N THR A 301 -12.82 12.23 16.09
CA THR A 301 -13.32 10.87 16.32
C THR A 301 -12.30 9.84 15.81
N ASP A 302 -11.86 8.99 16.70
CA ASP A 302 -10.90 7.92 16.41
C ASP A 302 -11.55 6.71 15.71
N THR A 303 -10.75 5.74 15.32
CA THR A 303 -11.22 4.55 14.58
C THR A 303 -12.07 3.58 15.40
N LYS A 304 -12.23 3.78 16.71
CA LYS A 304 -13.17 3.06 17.61
C LYS A 304 -14.39 3.88 18.01
N GLY A 305 -14.55 5.09 17.47
CA GLY A 305 -15.67 5.98 17.75
C GLY A 305 -15.53 6.76 19.05
N PHE A 306 -14.32 6.99 19.55
CA PHE A 306 -14.07 7.88 20.66
C PHE A 306 -13.62 9.26 20.17
N SER A 307 -14.22 10.33 20.71
CA SER A 307 -13.75 11.69 20.46
C SER A 307 -12.57 12.00 21.38
N GLN A 308 -11.38 12.10 20.81
CA GLN A 308 -10.12 12.38 21.48
C GLN A 308 -9.70 13.84 21.26
N PRO A 309 -9.05 14.49 22.23
CA PRO A 309 -8.60 15.87 22.10
C PRO A 309 -7.47 16.00 21.07
N ILE A 310 -7.55 17.08 20.29
CA ILE A 310 -6.55 17.48 19.30
C ILE A 310 -6.22 18.95 19.46
N TYR A 311 -5.05 19.37 19.03
CA TYR A 311 -4.73 20.77 18.77
C TYR A 311 -5.09 21.12 17.34
N VAL A 312 -5.69 22.27 17.13
CA VAL A 312 -5.98 22.82 15.81
C VAL A 312 -5.26 24.15 15.71
N PHE A 313 -4.23 24.22 14.87
CA PHE A 313 -3.47 25.42 14.59
C PHE A 313 -4.01 26.12 13.34
N GLU A 314 -4.23 27.41 13.43
CA GLU A 314 -4.55 28.25 12.29
C GLU A 314 -3.23 28.67 11.61
N VAL A 315 -3.08 28.27 10.35
CA VAL A 315 -1.87 28.42 9.56
C VAL A 315 -2.14 29.36 8.39
N HIS A 316 -1.32 30.39 8.25
CA HIS A 316 -1.32 31.31 7.12
C HIS A 316 -0.01 31.12 6.34
N VAL A 317 -0.07 31.04 5.01
CA VAL A 317 1.13 30.95 4.16
C VAL A 317 1.55 32.35 3.72
N ASN A 318 2.81 32.69 3.98
CA ASN A 318 3.43 33.96 3.56
C ASN A 318 2.63 35.20 4.00
N ASP A 319 1.97 35.13 5.15
CA ASP A 319 1.11 36.20 5.70
C ASP A 319 -0.03 36.61 4.76
N ASN A 320 -0.53 35.64 3.97
CA ASN A 320 -1.60 35.87 3.00
C ASN A 320 -2.93 35.38 3.59
N ASP A 321 -3.88 36.30 3.75
CA ASP A 321 -5.23 36.01 4.29
C ASP A 321 -6.10 35.14 3.37
N LYS A 322 -5.65 34.82 2.16
CA LYS A 322 -6.36 33.92 1.25
C LYS A 322 -5.94 32.45 1.38
N ASP A 323 -4.77 32.21 1.94
CA ASP A 323 -4.18 30.88 2.07
C ASP A 323 -4.13 30.48 3.55
N ILE A 324 -5.33 30.31 4.16
CA ILE A 324 -5.51 29.95 5.56
C ILE A 324 -6.14 28.57 5.67
N TRP A 325 -5.59 27.73 6.55
CA TRP A 325 -6.24 26.49 6.92
C TRP A 325 -6.07 26.15 8.41
N SER A 326 -6.90 25.24 8.88
CA SER A 326 -6.85 24.71 10.24
C SER A 326 -6.10 23.38 10.24
N GLN A 327 -4.89 23.34 10.80
CA GLN A 327 -4.04 22.15 10.85
C GLN A 327 -4.26 21.38 12.16
N PRO A 328 -4.88 20.19 12.15
CA PRO A 328 -5.02 19.37 13.32
C PRO A 328 -3.72 18.64 13.65
N ILE A 329 -3.42 18.55 14.92
CA ILE A 329 -2.30 17.80 15.49
C ILE A 329 -2.85 16.94 16.63
N SER A 330 -2.60 15.65 16.63
CA SER A 330 -2.98 14.76 17.72
C SER A 330 -2.36 15.24 19.04
N ALA A 331 -3.24 15.45 20.06
CA ALA A 331 -2.81 15.90 21.37
C ALA A 331 -2.31 14.75 22.28
N ARG A 332 -2.23 13.52 21.77
CA ARG A 332 -1.80 12.35 22.58
C ARG A 332 -0.31 12.45 22.94
N LYS A 333 -0.06 12.11 24.22
CA LYS A 333 1.30 11.82 24.72
C LYS A 333 1.79 10.46 24.30
#